data_93ffea29b00e380d396cd32c5f40cabe
#
_entry.id   93ffea29b00e380d396cd32c5f40cabe
#
_cell.length_a   1.000
_cell.length_b   1.000
_cell.length_c   1.000
_cell.angle_alpha   90.00
_cell.angle_beta   90.00
_cell.angle_gamma   90.00
#
_symmetry.space_group_name_H-M   'P 1'
#
loop_
_entity.id
_entity.type
_entity.pdbx_description
1 polymer ?
#
loop_
_entity_poly.entity_id
_entity_poly.type
_entity_poly.pdbx_seq_one_letter_code
_entity_poly.pdbx_strand_id
1 'polypeptide(L)'
;MNKFCHLSLHSEYSINDGLISMADLAQKTSDLGYESVAITDNSNLFGFVNFYQTMRENGIKPICGSEMTLEGENSKGQLTLLAKDLEGYKNLMKLISHANTHGKRNKECFINIEILKENKDGLIMFTGGLESQIANSVLADKFDLAEKQARFLKDIFQENFFLEITRVGFENEEKCNNSLIEISKSSDIPLIASNRVRFLNQNDFESHETRVSIQSGYVLSDPRRKRDYQENQYLKSFEEMQNLFNDIPEAIDNAFEVSKKCNLEIKTGIYVLPDFETPDELKESEYLRKL
;
A
#
# COMPACT_ATOMS: atom_id res chain seq x y z
N MET A 1 -0.17 -24.76 6.59
CA MET A 1 0.48 -23.58 5.98
C MET A 1 -0.59 -22.51 5.83
N ASN A 2 -0.37 -21.33 6.38
CA ASN A 2 -1.29 -20.20 6.23
C ASN A 2 -1.26 -19.72 4.79
N LYS A 3 -2.40 -19.82 4.10
CA LYS A 3 -2.54 -19.40 2.70
C LYS A 3 -3.13 -17.99 2.60
N PHE A 4 -2.50 -17.05 3.27
CA PHE A 4 -2.87 -15.63 3.21
C PHE A 4 -1.63 -14.76 3.47
N CYS A 5 -1.64 -13.56 2.95
CA CYS A 5 -0.63 -12.54 3.20
C CYS A 5 -1.31 -11.19 3.40
N HIS A 6 -0.98 -10.47 4.46
CA HIS A 6 -1.38 -9.08 4.63
C HIS A 6 -0.59 -8.21 3.64
N LEU A 7 -1.28 -7.67 2.64
CA LEU A 7 -0.70 -6.90 1.53
C LEU A 7 -0.89 -5.39 1.67
N SER A 8 -1.61 -4.93 2.70
CA SER A 8 -1.79 -3.51 3.04
C SER A 8 -1.55 -3.32 4.53
N LEU A 9 -0.44 -2.64 4.85
CA LEU A 9 0.02 -2.42 6.22
C LEU A 9 0.82 -1.11 6.30
N HIS A 10 0.46 -0.23 7.25
CA HIS A 10 1.23 0.96 7.58
C HIS A 10 2.08 0.73 8.83
N SER A 11 3.36 1.05 8.71
CA SER A 11 4.30 1.05 9.82
C SER A 11 4.41 2.44 10.48
N GLU A 12 5.24 2.54 11.51
CA GLU A 12 5.59 3.82 12.14
C GLU A 12 6.15 4.87 11.16
N TYR A 13 6.64 4.43 9.98
CA TYR A 13 7.14 5.30 8.91
C TYR A 13 6.03 5.94 8.07
N SER A 14 4.78 5.53 8.22
CA SER A 14 3.63 6.31 7.72
C SER A 14 3.39 7.59 8.52
N ILE A 15 4.13 7.79 9.60
CA ILE A 15 4.23 8.99 10.45
C ILE A 15 2.88 9.39 11.06
N ASN A 16 1.85 9.55 10.25
CA ASN A 16 0.54 10.07 10.65
C ASN A 16 -0.36 9.00 11.26
N ASP A 17 -0.37 7.80 10.68
CA ASP A 17 -1.36 6.76 10.94
C ASP A 17 -0.76 5.34 11.11
N GLY A 18 0.52 5.26 11.43
CA GLY A 18 1.18 3.97 11.67
C GLY A 18 1.86 3.93 13.04
N LEU A 19 1.71 2.81 13.76
CA LEU A 19 2.33 2.56 15.07
C LEU A 19 3.33 1.42 15.05
N ILE A 20 3.33 0.61 14.00
CA ILE A 20 3.97 -0.69 13.97
C ILE A 20 5.47 -0.53 13.79
N SER A 21 6.26 -0.95 14.80
CA SER A 21 7.72 -1.07 14.68
C SER A 21 8.09 -2.32 13.86
N MET A 22 9.25 -2.30 13.21
CA MET A 22 9.69 -3.43 12.37
C MET A 22 9.96 -4.69 13.21
N ALA A 23 10.51 -4.54 14.40
CA ALA A 23 10.80 -5.66 15.30
C ALA A 23 9.50 -6.34 15.81
N ASP A 24 8.53 -5.54 16.25
CA ASP A 24 7.24 -6.05 16.72
C ASP A 24 6.44 -6.68 15.57
N LEU A 25 6.54 -6.13 14.36
CA LEU A 25 5.93 -6.70 13.19
C LEU A 25 6.50 -8.09 12.86
N ALA A 26 7.83 -8.22 12.87
CA ALA A 26 8.48 -9.50 12.60
C ALA A 26 8.08 -10.56 13.63
N GLN A 27 8.10 -10.21 14.91
CA GLN A 27 7.70 -11.12 15.99
C GLN A 27 6.24 -11.54 15.83
N LYS A 28 5.32 -10.58 15.65
CA LYS A 28 3.87 -10.88 15.53
C LYS A 28 3.56 -11.68 14.26
N THR A 29 4.22 -11.39 13.14
CA THR A 29 4.09 -12.13 11.88
C THR A 29 4.51 -13.57 12.04
N SER A 30 5.65 -13.81 12.73
CA SER A 30 6.14 -15.13 13.07
C SER A 30 5.21 -15.89 14.02
N ASP A 31 4.71 -15.23 15.07
CA ASP A 31 3.80 -15.83 16.06
C ASP A 31 2.47 -16.28 15.41
N LEU A 32 1.99 -15.53 14.42
CA LEU A 32 0.81 -15.87 13.63
C LEU A 32 1.09 -16.89 12.52
N GLY A 33 2.35 -17.29 12.33
CA GLY A 33 2.77 -18.28 11.33
C GLY A 33 2.64 -17.82 9.88
N TYR A 34 2.75 -16.52 9.61
CA TYR A 34 2.79 -15.97 8.27
C TYR A 34 4.20 -16.08 7.67
N GLU A 35 4.28 -16.55 6.43
CA GLU A 35 5.54 -16.68 5.69
C GLU A 35 5.95 -15.40 4.95
N SER A 36 5.01 -14.47 4.79
CA SER A 36 5.21 -13.20 4.08
C SER A 36 4.31 -12.10 4.62
N VAL A 37 4.76 -10.86 4.51
CA VAL A 37 3.99 -9.66 4.84
C VAL A 37 4.43 -8.50 3.97
N ALA A 38 3.51 -7.60 3.62
CA ALA A 38 3.85 -6.37 2.91
C ALA A 38 3.93 -5.19 3.86
N ILE A 39 4.76 -4.20 3.47
CA ILE A 39 4.70 -2.84 4.00
C ILE A 39 4.23 -1.92 2.87
N THR A 40 3.26 -1.07 3.16
CA THR A 40 2.64 -0.16 2.18
C THR A 40 2.46 1.24 2.76
N ASP A 41 3.51 1.79 3.35
CA ASP A 41 3.48 3.13 3.94
C ASP A 41 3.03 4.19 2.95
N ASN A 42 2.35 5.22 3.45
CA ASN A 42 1.72 6.24 2.65
C ASN A 42 2.75 7.12 1.93
N SER A 43 2.79 7.00 0.60
CA SER A 43 3.64 7.80 -0.31
C SER A 43 5.11 7.87 0.08
N ASN A 44 5.64 6.79 0.69
CA ASN A 44 7.05 6.70 1.05
C ASN A 44 7.56 5.25 1.14
N LEU A 45 8.91 5.11 1.18
CA LEU A 45 9.63 3.86 1.39
C LEU A 45 10.69 4.02 2.48
N PHE A 46 10.50 4.93 3.42
CA PHE A 46 11.50 5.28 4.44
C PHE A 46 11.89 4.07 5.31
N GLY A 47 10.91 3.25 5.66
CA GLY A 47 11.14 2.04 6.48
C GLY A 47 11.54 0.81 5.68
N PHE A 48 11.50 0.83 4.33
CA PHE A 48 11.57 -0.40 3.55
C PHE A 48 12.87 -1.19 3.72
N VAL A 49 14.04 -0.54 3.74
CA VAL A 49 15.32 -1.26 3.90
C VAL A 49 15.41 -1.93 5.26
N ASN A 50 15.02 -1.24 6.34
CA ASN A 50 14.96 -1.80 7.67
C ASN A 50 13.95 -2.96 7.75
N PHE A 51 12.77 -2.78 7.19
CA PHE A 51 11.75 -3.83 7.06
C PHE A 51 12.30 -5.06 6.32
N TYR A 52 12.93 -4.86 5.16
CA TYR A 52 13.49 -5.93 4.34
C TYR A 52 14.50 -6.76 5.12
N GLN A 53 15.44 -6.12 5.80
CA GLN A 53 16.46 -6.79 6.61
C GLN A 53 15.83 -7.55 7.78
N THR A 54 15.00 -6.87 8.56
CA THR A 54 14.35 -7.45 9.75
C THR A 54 13.48 -8.67 9.38
N MET A 55 12.67 -8.59 8.31
CA MET A 55 11.86 -9.74 7.90
C MET A 55 12.73 -10.91 7.43
N ARG A 56 13.77 -10.65 6.62
CA ARG A 56 14.69 -11.69 6.14
C ARG A 56 15.43 -12.39 7.28
N GLU A 57 15.87 -11.66 8.28
CA GLU A 57 16.52 -12.21 9.49
C GLU A 57 15.58 -13.12 10.29
N ASN A 58 14.28 -12.89 10.24
CA ASN A 58 13.26 -13.72 10.88
C ASN A 58 12.64 -14.79 9.96
N GLY A 59 13.21 -15.02 8.77
CA GLY A 59 12.73 -16.03 7.83
C GLY A 59 11.40 -15.68 7.16
N ILE A 60 10.96 -14.42 7.22
CA ILE A 60 9.73 -13.91 6.64
C ILE A 60 10.05 -13.23 5.29
N LYS A 61 9.25 -13.49 4.28
CA LYS A 61 9.37 -12.86 2.97
C LYS A 61 8.84 -11.41 3.02
N PRO A 62 9.70 -10.38 2.82
CA PRO A 62 9.26 -9.00 2.76
C PRO A 62 8.66 -8.66 1.39
N ILE A 63 7.55 -7.95 1.36
CA ILE A 63 6.93 -7.43 0.14
C ILE A 63 6.93 -5.90 0.20
N CYS A 64 7.51 -5.29 -0.84
CA CYS A 64 7.63 -3.84 -0.97
C CYS A 64 6.38 -3.25 -1.63
N GLY A 65 5.81 -2.23 -1.01
CA GLY A 65 4.70 -1.47 -1.59
C GLY A 65 4.58 -0.07 -1.02
N SER A 66 3.62 0.66 -1.52
CA SER A 66 3.20 1.96 -0.99
C SER A 66 1.74 2.22 -1.31
N GLU A 67 1.02 2.80 -0.37
CA GLU A 67 -0.29 3.40 -0.59
C GLU A 67 -0.10 4.80 -1.16
N MET A 68 -0.81 5.14 -2.25
CA MET A 68 -0.65 6.40 -2.96
C MET A 68 -2.00 6.99 -3.33
N THR A 69 -2.06 8.29 -3.53
CA THR A 69 -3.29 8.97 -3.98
C THR A 69 -3.19 9.28 -5.47
N LEU A 70 -4.11 8.70 -6.25
CA LEU A 70 -4.31 9.01 -7.66
C LEU A 70 -5.22 10.22 -7.80
N GLU A 71 -4.75 11.26 -8.49
CA GLU A 71 -5.54 12.41 -8.87
C GLU A 71 -6.22 12.17 -10.22
N GLY A 72 -7.54 12.35 -10.28
CA GLY A 72 -8.31 12.38 -11.51
C GLY A 72 -8.86 13.78 -11.79
N GLU A 73 -9.51 13.98 -12.91
CA GLU A 73 -10.04 15.29 -13.34
C GLU A 73 -10.96 15.92 -12.29
N ASN A 74 -11.83 15.15 -11.65
CA ASN A 74 -12.82 15.65 -10.69
C ASN A 74 -12.88 14.82 -9.40
N SER A 75 -11.94 13.91 -9.19
CA SER A 75 -11.92 13.03 -8.03
C SER A 75 -10.49 12.63 -7.68
N LYS A 76 -10.27 12.33 -6.42
CA LYS A 76 -9.04 11.68 -5.96
C LYS A 76 -9.42 10.37 -5.29
N GLY A 77 -8.50 9.41 -5.26
CA GLY A 77 -8.71 8.17 -4.54
C GLY A 77 -7.41 7.43 -4.28
N GLN A 78 -7.40 6.67 -3.21
CA GLN A 78 -6.26 5.85 -2.85
C GLN A 78 -6.15 4.61 -3.73
N LEU A 79 -4.93 4.15 -3.91
CA LEU A 79 -4.56 2.88 -4.51
C LEU A 79 -3.34 2.32 -3.79
N THR A 80 -3.16 1.02 -3.86
CA THR A 80 -1.97 0.36 -3.32
C THR A 80 -1.15 -0.25 -4.46
N LEU A 81 0.16 0.00 -4.45
CA LEU A 81 1.11 -0.55 -5.40
C LEU A 81 2.10 -1.46 -4.69
N LEU A 82 2.31 -2.66 -5.24
CA LEU A 82 3.33 -3.59 -4.78
C LEU A 82 4.36 -3.82 -5.88
N ALA A 83 5.64 -3.85 -5.51
CA ALA A 83 6.73 -4.18 -6.41
C ALA A 83 6.89 -5.71 -6.53
N LYS A 84 6.80 -6.25 -7.74
CA LYS A 84 7.07 -7.67 -8.02
C LYS A 84 8.56 -7.99 -7.98
N ASP A 85 9.37 -7.06 -8.47
CA ASP A 85 10.79 -7.23 -8.73
C ASP A 85 11.55 -5.91 -8.63
N LEU A 86 12.81 -5.90 -9.04
CA LEU A 86 13.67 -4.70 -9.00
C LEU A 86 13.19 -3.59 -9.95
N GLU A 87 12.57 -3.94 -11.08
CA GLU A 87 11.99 -2.95 -12.00
C GLU A 87 10.80 -2.24 -11.35
N GLY A 88 9.87 -3.02 -10.78
CA GLY A 88 8.74 -2.48 -10.04
C GLY A 88 9.17 -1.62 -8.86
N TYR A 89 10.21 -2.04 -8.12
CA TYR A 89 10.76 -1.23 -7.04
C TYR A 89 11.31 0.13 -7.53
N LYS A 90 12.05 0.15 -8.64
CA LYS A 90 12.56 1.39 -9.24
C LYS A 90 11.41 2.29 -9.72
N ASN A 91 10.39 1.71 -10.34
CA ASN A 91 9.22 2.45 -10.80
C ASN A 91 8.40 3.01 -9.62
N LEU A 92 8.24 2.23 -8.55
CA LEU A 92 7.60 2.70 -7.32
C LEU A 92 8.36 3.90 -6.70
N MET A 93 9.70 3.85 -6.66
CA MET A 93 10.54 4.98 -6.22
C MET A 93 10.33 6.23 -7.07
N LYS A 94 10.21 6.09 -8.40
CA LYS A 94 9.94 7.23 -9.31
C LYS A 94 8.56 7.84 -9.04
N LEU A 95 7.53 7.00 -8.89
CA LEU A 95 6.18 7.45 -8.55
C LEU A 95 6.14 8.23 -7.23
N ILE A 96 6.76 7.69 -6.18
CA ILE A 96 6.85 8.34 -4.87
C ILE A 96 7.65 9.65 -4.96
N SER A 97 8.78 9.66 -5.68
CA SER A 97 9.58 10.87 -5.88
C SER A 97 8.77 11.93 -6.62
N HIS A 98 8.05 11.56 -7.68
CA HIS A 98 7.17 12.47 -8.41
C HIS A 98 6.07 13.04 -7.51
N ALA A 99 5.40 12.19 -6.74
CA ALA A 99 4.35 12.62 -5.81
C ALA A 99 4.85 13.65 -4.80
N ASN A 100 6.06 13.47 -4.27
CA ASN A 100 6.65 14.35 -3.27
C ASN A 100 7.28 15.64 -3.84
N THR A 101 7.68 15.66 -5.10
CA THR A 101 8.34 16.83 -5.73
C THR A 101 7.40 17.63 -6.61
N HIS A 102 6.63 16.99 -7.46
CA HIS A 102 5.74 17.61 -8.45
C HIS A 102 4.26 17.50 -8.10
N GLY A 103 3.87 16.40 -7.44
CA GLY A 103 2.49 16.12 -7.06
C GLY A 103 2.09 16.64 -5.69
N LYS A 104 2.98 17.32 -4.97
CA LYS A 104 2.70 17.80 -3.60
C LYS A 104 1.85 19.06 -3.60
N ARG A 105 0.67 18.98 -2.98
CA ARG A 105 -0.22 20.12 -2.76
C ARG A 105 -0.69 20.14 -1.31
N ASN A 106 -0.45 21.24 -0.62
CA ASN A 106 -0.65 21.37 0.82
C ASN A 106 0.17 20.31 1.60
N LYS A 107 -0.47 19.32 2.18
CA LYS A 107 0.19 18.23 2.93
C LYS A 107 -0.01 16.86 2.26
N GLU A 108 -0.69 16.83 1.12
CA GLU A 108 -1.00 15.59 0.37
C GLU A 108 -0.07 15.45 -0.84
N CYS A 109 0.24 14.21 -1.20
CA CYS A 109 1.08 13.84 -2.32
C CYS A 109 0.24 13.06 -3.35
N PHE A 110 0.26 13.49 -4.61
CA PHE A 110 -0.56 12.94 -5.68
C PHE A 110 0.29 12.42 -6.82
N ILE A 111 -0.19 11.37 -7.47
CA ILE A 111 0.25 10.97 -8.82
C ILE A 111 -0.93 11.15 -9.77
N ASN A 112 -0.67 11.44 -11.02
CA ASN A 112 -1.67 11.41 -12.08
C ASN A 112 -1.59 10.10 -12.87
N ILE A 113 -2.55 9.90 -13.76
CA ILE A 113 -2.66 8.66 -14.53
C ILE A 113 -1.53 8.50 -15.56
N GLU A 114 -0.99 9.60 -16.08
CA GLU A 114 0.08 9.60 -17.08
C GLU A 114 1.36 9.04 -16.46
N ILE A 115 1.82 9.60 -15.33
CA ILE A 115 3.02 9.13 -14.65
C ILE A 115 2.86 7.69 -14.14
N LEU A 116 1.63 7.30 -13.73
CA LEU A 116 1.33 5.93 -13.33
C LEU A 116 1.50 4.96 -14.51
N LYS A 117 0.98 5.30 -15.70
CA LYS A 117 1.13 4.49 -16.92
C LYS A 117 2.58 4.33 -17.35
N GLU A 118 3.37 5.41 -17.28
CA GLU A 118 4.79 5.40 -17.65
C GLU A 118 5.65 4.53 -16.73
N ASN A 119 5.22 4.32 -15.49
CA ASN A 119 5.97 3.60 -14.46
C ASN A 119 5.23 2.40 -13.88
N LYS A 120 4.34 1.74 -14.64
CA LYS A 120 3.53 0.60 -14.17
C LYS A 120 4.25 -0.74 -14.20
N ASP A 121 5.31 -0.87 -14.99
CA ASP A 121 5.98 -2.16 -15.23
C ASP A 121 6.62 -2.69 -13.94
N GLY A 122 6.48 -4.00 -13.71
CA GLY A 122 6.91 -4.63 -12.46
C GLY A 122 6.04 -4.32 -11.24
N LEU A 123 4.89 -3.63 -11.40
CA LEU A 123 3.98 -3.32 -10.31
C LEU A 123 2.70 -4.18 -10.36
N ILE A 124 2.16 -4.46 -9.17
CA ILE A 124 0.79 -4.95 -8.96
C ILE A 124 0.02 -3.81 -8.31
N MET A 125 -1.20 -3.57 -8.77
CA MET A 125 -2.09 -2.54 -8.25
C MET A 125 -3.37 -3.15 -7.71
N PHE A 126 -3.82 -2.66 -6.56
CA PHE A 126 -5.20 -2.85 -6.12
C PHE A 126 -5.81 -1.54 -5.60
N THR A 127 -7.13 -1.51 -5.63
CA THR A 127 -7.87 -0.33 -5.19
C THR A 127 -7.63 -0.07 -3.70
N GLY A 128 -7.65 1.18 -3.29
CA GLY A 128 -7.40 1.58 -1.90
C GLY A 128 -8.64 1.49 -1.00
N GLY A 129 -9.36 0.37 -1.01
CA GLY A 129 -10.57 0.19 -0.19
C GLY A 129 -11.63 1.26 -0.45
N LEU A 130 -12.33 1.70 0.61
CA LEU A 130 -13.37 2.72 0.55
C LEU A 130 -12.88 4.11 0.08
N GLU A 131 -11.58 4.38 0.18
CA GLU A 131 -10.98 5.66 -0.21
C GLU A 131 -10.57 5.70 -1.68
N SER A 132 -10.81 4.63 -2.44
CA SER A 132 -10.52 4.55 -3.88
C SER A 132 -11.51 5.39 -4.71
N GLN A 133 -11.09 5.78 -5.92
CA GLN A 133 -11.97 6.48 -6.86
C GLN A 133 -13.19 5.62 -7.25
N ILE A 134 -13.00 4.31 -7.38
CA ILE A 134 -14.07 3.36 -7.71
C ILE A 134 -15.09 3.31 -6.58
N ALA A 135 -14.64 3.16 -5.32
CA ALA A 135 -15.52 3.16 -4.17
C ALA A 135 -16.27 4.50 -4.02
N ASN A 136 -15.60 5.62 -4.23
CA ASN A 136 -16.23 6.95 -4.23
C ASN A 136 -17.36 7.04 -5.27
N SER A 137 -17.19 6.46 -6.45
CA SER A 137 -18.23 6.42 -7.49
C SER A 137 -19.40 5.52 -7.10
N VAL A 138 -19.14 4.36 -6.48
CA VAL A 138 -20.17 3.47 -5.92
C VAL A 138 -20.98 4.18 -4.82
N LEU A 139 -20.30 4.84 -3.88
CA LEU A 139 -20.95 5.54 -2.77
C LEU A 139 -21.78 6.75 -3.23
N ALA A 140 -21.43 7.31 -4.38
CA ALA A 140 -22.20 8.36 -5.04
C ALA A 140 -23.33 7.81 -5.96
N ASP A 141 -23.66 6.52 -5.88
CA ASP A 141 -24.66 5.81 -6.69
C ASP A 141 -24.41 5.89 -8.21
N LYS A 142 -23.13 5.98 -8.62
CA LYS A 142 -22.67 6.06 -10.03
C LYS A 142 -21.98 4.75 -10.44
N PHE A 143 -22.74 3.66 -10.45
CA PHE A 143 -22.22 2.32 -10.72
C PHE A 143 -21.54 2.22 -12.09
N ASP A 144 -22.17 2.75 -13.15
CA ASP A 144 -21.60 2.72 -14.51
C ASP A 144 -20.24 3.44 -14.59
N LEU A 145 -20.06 4.51 -13.79
CA LEU A 145 -18.78 5.21 -13.71
C LEU A 145 -17.74 4.37 -12.97
N ALA A 146 -18.14 3.73 -11.87
CA ALA A 146 -17.26 2.85 -11.11
C ALA A 146 -16.76 1.68 -11.98
N GLU A 147 -17.65 1.06 -12.74
CA GLU A 147 -17.29 -0.02 -13.67
C GLU A 147 -16.34 0.46 -14.79
N LYS A 148 -16.61 1.63 -15.39
CA LYS A 148 -15.71 2.23 -16.40
C LYS A 148 -14.32 2.52 -15.81
N GLN A 149 -14.24 3.03 -14.59
CA GLN A 149 -12.96 3.28 -13.89
C GLN A 149 -12.21 1.97 -13.66
N ALA A 150 -12.91 0.91 -13.21
CA ALA A 150 -12.30 -0.39 -12.98
C ALA A 150 -11.75 -1.01 -14.28
N ARG A 151 -12.53 -0.99 -15.36
CA ARG A 151 -12.09 -1.46 -16.70
C ARG A 151 -10.90 -0.67 -17.22
N PHE A 152 -10.91 0.65 -17.06
CA PHE A 152 -9.79 1.50 -17.46
C PHE A 152 -8.48 1.14 -16.75
N LEU A 153 -8.52 0.88 -15.43
CA LEU A 153 -7.35 0.45 -14.68
C LEU A 153 -6.93 -0.98 -15.03
N LYS A 154 -7.90 -1.87 -15.31
CA LYS A 154 -7.63 -3.21 -15.84
C LYS A 154 -6.88 -3.16 -17.19
N ASP A 155 -7.27 -2.27 -18.09
CA ASP A 155 -6.60 -2.11 -19.38
C ASP A 155 -5.14 -1.66 -19.22
N ILE A 156 -4.82 -0.92 -18.16
CA ILE A 156 -3.44 -0.47 -17.85
C ILE A 156 -2.61 -1.58 -17.20
N PHE A 157 -3.13 -2.26 -16.18
CA PHE A 157 -2.39 -3.21 -15.34
C PHE A 157 -2.63 -4.68 -15.70
N GLN A 158 -3.66 -4.96 -16.52
CA GLN A 158 -4.04 -6.30 -16.97
C GLN A 158 -4.21 -7.29 -15.81
N GLU A 159 -3.49 -8.42 -15.81
CA GLU A 159 -3.51 -9.45 -14.77
C GLU A 159 -2.88 -9.01 -13.41
N ASN A 160 -2.32 -7.81 -13.36
CA ASN A 160 -1.74 -7.22 -12.15
C ASN A 160 -2.67 -6.20 -11.49
N PHE A 161 -3.94 -6.13 -11.88
CA PHE A 161 -4.96 -5.28 -11.25
C PHE A 161 -5.97 -6.11 -10.46
N PHE A 162 -6.29 -5.65 -9.24
CA PHE A 162 -7.24 -6.30 -8.33
C PHE A 162 -8.18 -5.27 -7.72
N LEU A 163 -9.44 -5.66 -7.50
CA LEU A 163 -10.38 -4.90 -6.69
C LEU A 163 -10.24 -5.33 -5.22
N GLU A 164 -9.88 -4.38 -4.36
CA GLU A 164 -9.70 -4.62 -2.94
C GLU A 164 -11.03 -4.56 -2.21
N ILE A 165 -11.34 -5.61 -1.45
CA ILE A 165 -12.47 -5.68 -0.52
C ILE A 165 -11.97 -5.72 0.92
N THR A 166 -12.67 -5.01 1.80
CA THR A 166 -12.35 -4.90 3.23
C THR A 166 -13.58 -5.18 4.07
N ARG A 167 -13.38 -5.64 5.32
CA ARG A 167 -14.43 -5.86 6.31
C ARG A 167 -13.94 -5.44 7.69
N VAL A 168 -13.62 -4.16 7.81
CA VAL A 168 -13.08 -3.59 9.05
C VAL A 168 -14.13 -2.86 9.88
N GLY A 169 -15.35 -2.69 9.34
CA GLY A 169 -16.50 -2.15 10.06
C GLY A 169 -16.83 -0.69 9.75
N PHE A 170 -16.41 -0.18 8.60
CA PHE A 170 -16.84 1.14 8.15
C PHE A 170 -18.31 1.15 7.72
N GLU A 171 -18.98 2.28 7.93
CA GLU A 171 -20.29 2.53 7.34
C GLU A 171 -20.22 2.42 5.81
N ASN A 172 -21.23 1.80 5.19
CA ASN A 172 -21.33 1.53 3.75
C ASN A 172 -20.26 0.59 3.16
N GLU A 173 -19.42 -0.05 3.96
CA GLU A 173 -18.39 -0.99 3.49
C GLU A 173 -19.02 -2.17 2.73
N GLU A 174 -20.08 -2.77 3.27
CA GLU A 174 -20.79 -3.88 2.61
C GLU A 174 -21.48 -3.44 1.30
N LYS A 175 -22.05 -2.21 1.24
CA LYS A 175 -22.60 -1.66 0.00
C LYS A 175 -21.50 -1.57 -1.08
N CYS A 176 -20.32 -1.08 -0.70
CA CYS A 176 -19.18 -0.98 -1.60
C CYS A 176 -18.70 -2.36 -2.05
N ASN A 177 -18.51 -3.30 -1.10
CA ASN A 177 -18.06 -4.66 -1.40
C ASN A 177 -19.00 -5.36 -2.37
N ASN A 178 -20.32 -5.29 -2.16
CA ASN A 178 -21.31 -5.89 -3.05
C ASN A 178 -21.19 -5.35 -4.48
N SER A 179 -21.03 -4.03 -4.65
CA SER A 179 -20.84 -3.42 -5.96
C SER A 179 -19.50 -3.83 -6.59
N LEU A 180 -18.41 -3.93 -5.81
CA LEU A 180 -17.11 -4.41 -6.30
C LEU A 180 -17.17 -5.88 -6.74
N ILE A 181 -17.96 -6.72 -6.06
CA ILE A 181 -18.19 -8.12 -6.46
C ILE A 181 -18.95 -8.19 -7.80
N GLU A 182 -19.94 -7.31 -8.01
CA GLU A 182 -20.65 -7.23 -9.30
C GLU A 182 -19.71 -6.77 -10.42
N ILE A 183 -18.91 -5.72 -10.19
CA ILE A 183 -17.90 -5.23 -11.14
C ILE A 183 -16.85 -6.30 -11.43
N SER A 184 -16.40 -7.02 -10.42
CA SER A 184 -15.46 -8.15 -10.57
C SER A 184 -15.98 -9.18 -11.57
N LYS A 185 -17.24 -9.60 -11.42
CA LYS A 185 -17.89 -10.58 -12.29
C LYS A 185 -18.14 -10.06 -13.71
N SER A 186 -18.63 -8.82 -13.85
CA SER A 186 -18.95 -8.23 -15.16
C SER A 186 -17.73 -7.85 -15.99
N SER A 187 -16.62 -7.56 -15.31
CA SER A 187 -15.38 -7.07 -15.94
C SER A 187 -14.22 -8.07 -15.87
N ASP A 188 -14.44 -9.25 -15.29
CA ASP A 188 -13.42 -10.28 -15.10
C ASP A 188 -12.17 -9.72 -14.41
N ILE A 189 -12.36 -8.98 -13.29
CA ILE A 189 -11.29 -8.43 -12.47
C ILE A 189 -11.26 -9.19 -11.16
N PRO A 190 -10.11 -9.79 -10.76
CA PRO A 190 -10.04 -10.56 -9.51
C PRO A 190 -10.20 -9.67 -8.28
N LEU A 191 -10.85 -10.22 -7.26
CA LEU A 191 -10.96 -9.62 -5.93
C LEU A 191 -9.73 -9.96 -5.08
N ILE A 192 -9.36 -9.07 -4.16
CA ILE A 192 -8.34 -9.32 -3.13
C ILE A 192 -8.85 -8.88 -1.77
N ALA A 193 -8.71 -9.74 -0.77
CA ALA A 193 -9.08 -9.44 0.61
C ALA A 193 -7.97 -8.68 1.32
N SER A 194 -8.32 -7.64 2.04
CA SER A 194 -7.40 -6.83 2.83
C SER A 194 -8.01 -6.44 4.17
N ASN A 195 -7.15 -6.25 5.18
CA ASN A 195 -7.54 -5.69 6.47
C ASN A 195 -7.01 -4.27 6.69
N ARG A 196 -6.24 -3.72 5.74
CA ARG A 196 -5.63 -2.37 5.83
C ARG A 196 -5.04 -2.11 7.23
N VAL A 197 -4.06 -2.93 7.58
CA VAL A 197 -3.49 -2.99 8.93
C VAL A 197 -2.83 -1.66 9.34
N ARG A 198 -3.16 -1.17 10.53
CA ARG A 198 -2.62 0.09 11.11
C ARG A 198 -1.94 -0.12 12.46
N PHE A 199 -2.23 -1.23 13.13
CA PHE A 199 -1.66 -1.61 14.44
C PHE A 199 -1.63 -3.14 14.57
N LEU A 200 -0.89 -3.65 15.57
CA LEU A 200 -0.66 -5.09 15.70
C LEU A 200 -1.77 -5.83 16.44
N ASN A 201 -2.37 -5.22 17.46
CA ASN A 201 -3.40 -5.85 18.27
C ASN A 201 -4.60 -4.90 18.38
N GLN A 202 -5.79 -5.44 18.55
CA GLN A 202 -7.02 -4.65 18.68
C GLN A 202 -6.95 -3.62 19.82
N ASN A 203 -6.29 -3.97 20.93
CA ASN A 203 -6.10 -3.06 22.07
C ASN A 203 -5.20 -1.85 21.78
N ASP A 204 -4.47 -1.86 20.67
CA ASP A 204 -3.60 -0.75 20.26
C ASP A 204 -4.39 0.41 19.61
N PHE A 205 -5.70 0.21 19.37
CA PHE A 205 -6.57 1.17 18.68
C PHE A 205 -6.58 2.55 19.36
N GLU A 206 -6.69 2.63 20.69
CA GLU A 206 -6.70 3.91 21.39
C GLU A 206 -5.35 4.65 21.26
N SER A 207 -4.25 3.91 21.28
CA SER A 207 -2.90 4.48 21.05
C SER A 207 -2.76 5.02 19.63
N HIS A 208 -3.31 4.30 18.63
CA HIS A 208 -3.37 4.73 17.25
C HIS A 208 -4.19 6.01 17.09
N GLU A 209 -5.40 6.05 17.64
CA GLU A 209 -6.27 7.22 17.64
C GLU A 209 -5.62 8.44 18.33
N THR A 210 -4.83 8.19 19.38
CA THR A 210 -4.04 9.24 20.06
C THR A 210 -2.99 9.81 19.10
N ARG A 211 -2.25 8.99 18.38
CA ARG A 211 -1.26 9.42 17.38
C ARG A 211 -1.91 10.28 16.28
N VAL A 212 -3.00 9.81 15.70
CA VAL A 212 -3.76 10.53 14.67
C VAL A 212 -4.27 11.88 15.20
N SER A 213 -4.73 11.90 16.45
CA SER A 213 -5.22 13.13 17.10
C SER A 213 -4.11 14.16 17.30
N ILE A 214 -2.93 13.74 17.73
CA ILE A 214 -1.74 14.61 17.87
C ILE A 214 -1.39 15.26 16.52
N GLN A 215 -1.36 14.46 15.46
CA GLN A 215 -1.01 14.92 14.12
C GLN A 215 -2.04 15.88 13.53
N SER A 216 -3.32 15.66 13.79
CA SER A 216 -4.42 16.50 13.33
C SER A 216 -4.66 17.73 14.22
N GLY A 217 -4.00 17.81 15.39
CA GLY A 217 -4.12 18.92 16.33
C GLY A 217 -5.40 18.89 17.19
N TYR A 218 -6.01 17.70 17.35
CA TYR A 218 -7.18 17.50 18.20
C TYR A 218 -6.83 16.70 19.46
N VAL A 219 -7.67 16.80 20.48
CA VAL A 219 -7.67 15.86 21.61
C VAL A 219 -8.65 14.72 21.33
N LEU A 220 -8.45 13.56 21.95
CA LEU A 220 -9.28 12.35 21.72
C LEU A 220 -10.77 12.61 21.97
N SER A 221 -11.13 13.45 22.93
CA SER A 221 -12.51 13.78 23.29
C SER A 221 -13.15 14.86 22.42
N ASP A 222 -12.41 15.47 21.46
CA ASP A 222 -12.97 16.52 20.60
C ASP A 222 -14.01 15.95 19.64
N PRO A 223 -15.29 16.38 19.68
CA PRO A 223 -16.33 15.85 18.80
C PRO A 223 -16.14 16.21 17.31
N ARG A 224 -15.30 17.21 17.00
CA ARG A 224 -14.97 17.64 15.62
C ARG A 224 -13.91 16.76 14.97
N ARG A 225 -13.26 15.87 15.75
CA ARG A 225 -12.25 14.94 15.26
C ARG A 225 -12.88 13.95 14.27
N LYS A 226 -12.27 13.80 13.11
CA LYS A 226 -12.63 12.73 12.19
C LYS A 226 -12.23 11.37 12.78
N ARG A 227 -13.05 10.37 12.55
CA ARG A 227 -12.82 8.99 12.95
C ARG A 227 -12.66 8.15 11.68
N ASP A 228 -11.47 8.24 11.10
CA ASP A 228 -11.15 7.64 9.81
C ASP A 228 -10.60 6.21 9.95
N TYR A 229 -10.59 5.64 11.19
CA TYR A 229 -10.05 4.32 11.48
C TYR A 229 -11.00 3.48 12.32
N GLN A 230 -10.83 2.16 12.23
CA GLN A 230 -11.66 1.17 12.93
C GLN A 230 -10.80 0.25 13.80
N GLU A 231 -11.32 -0.19 14.94
CA GLU A 231 -10.64 -1.09 15.87
C GLU A 231 -10.27 -2.45 15.26
N ASN A 232 -10.87 -2.80 14.13
CA ASN A 232 -10.62 -4.05 13.42
C ASN A 232 -9.43 -3.99 12.44
N GLN A 233 -8.72 -2.87 12.34
CA GLN A 233 -7.56 -2.70 11.44
C GLN A 233 -6.25 -3.21 12.07
N TYR A 234 -6.31 -4.26 12.89
CA TYR A 234 -5.14 -4.91 13.45
C TYR A 234 -4.64 -6.08 12.59
N LEU A 235 -3.42 -6.55 12.86
CA LEU A 235 -2.84 -7.71 12.17
C LEU A 235 -3.56 -9.00 12.60
N LYS A 236 -4.58 -9.39 11.84
CA LYS A 236 -5.42 -10.56 12.08
C LYS A 236 -4.68 -11.87 11.78
N SER A 237 -5.07 -12.95 12.46
CA SER A 237 -4.66 -14.31 12.12
C SER A 237 -5.29 -14.78 10.80
N PHE A 238 -4.72 -15.85 10.22
CA PHE A 238 -5.31 -16.47 9.01
C PHE A 238 -6.73 -16.96 9.25
N GLU A 239 -7.00 -17.55 10.42
CA GLU A 239 -8.33 -18.04 10.77
C GLU A 239 -9.35 -16.91 10.84
N GLU A 240 -8.99 -15.76 11.45
CA GLU A 240 -9.85 -14.58 11.48
C GLU A 240 -10.15 -14.05 10.09
N MET A 241 -9.13 -13.94 9.22
CA MET A 241 -9.32 -13.50 7.84
C MET A 241 -10.17 -14.49 7.05
N GLN A 242 -9.94 -15.79 7.20
CA GLN A 242 -10.72 -16.83 6.52
C GLN A 242 -12.19 -16.81 6.95
N ASN A 243 -12.46 -16.62 8.24
CA ASN A 243 -13.82 -16.50 8.75
C ASN A 243 -14.51 -15.22 8.24
N LEU A 244 -13.76 -14.11 8.16
CA LEU A 244 -14.26 -12.82 7.72
C LEU A 244 -14.68 -12.81 6.24
N PHE A 245 -13.98 -13.59 5.40
CA PHE A 245 -14.23 -13.69 3.95
C PHE A 245 -14.64 -15.10 3.52
N ASN A 246 -15.34 -15.84 4.38
CA ASN A 246 -15.74 -17.23 4.13
C ASN A 246 -16.71 -17.40 2.94
N ASP A 247 -17.42 -16.35 2.56
CA ASP A 247 -18.32 -16.25 1.40
C ASP A 247 -17.59 -15.91 0.10
N ILE A 248 -16.31 -15.45 0.17
CA ILE A 248 -15.49 -15.07 -0.98
C ILE A 248 -14.06 -15.60 -0.77
N PRO A 249 -13.87 -16.93 -0.64
CA PRO A 249 -12.56 -17.51 -0.33
C PRO A 249 -11.50 -17.22 -1.40
N GLU A 250 -11.90 -17.01 -2.65
CA GLU A 250 -11.00 -16.62 -3.73
C GLU A 250 -10.27 -15.29 -3.48
N ALA A 251 -10.84 -14.36 -2.73
CA ALA A 251 -10.17 -13.10 -2.39
C ALA A 251 -9.02 -13.32 -1.40
N ILE A 252 -9.13 -14.30 -0.52
CA ILE A 252 -8.07 -14.77 0.39
C ILE A 252 -6.96 -15.47 -0.41
N ASP A 253 -7.34 -16.40 -1.29
CA ASP A 253 -6.39 -17.13 -2.14
C ASP A 253 -5.61 -16.17 -3.05
N ASN A 254 -6.27 -15.16 -3.63
CA ASN A 254 -5.63 -14.15 -4.46
C ASN A 254 -4.58 -13.33 -3.69
N ALA A 255 -4.82 -12.99 -2.43
CA ALA A 255 -3.82 -12.31 -1.61
C ALA A 255 -2.55 -13.16 -1.42
N PHE A 256 -2.70 -14.47 -1.27
CA PHE A 256 -1.59 -15.39 -1.21
C PHE A 256 -0.87 -15.54 -2.57
N GLU A 257 -1.62 -15.66 -3.67
CA GLU A 257 -1.03 -15.75 -5.02
C GLU A 257 -0.26 -14.46 -5.39
N VAL A 258 -0.77 -13.29 -5.03
CA VAL A 258 -0.04 -12.02 -5.18
C VAL A 258 1.27 -12.04 -4.40
N SER A 259 1.28 -12.56 -3.17
CA SER A 259 2.50 -12.66 -2.38
C SER A 259 3.59 -13.51 -3.05
N LYS A 260 3.21 -14.55 -3.82
CA LYS A 260 4.16 -15.37 -4.58
C LYS A 260 4.74 -14.65 -5.79
N LYS A 261 3.98 -13.73 -6.40
CA LYS A 261 4.44 -12.93 -7.54
C LYS A 261 5.46 -11.86 -7.15
N CYS A 262 5.49 -11.43 -5.88
CA CYS A 262 6.40 -10.41 -5.37
C CYS A 262 7.72 -11.07 -4.93
N ASN A 263 8.79 -10.92 -5.72
CA ASN A 263 10.09 -11.55 -5.47
C ASN A 263 11.23 -10.53 -5.59
N LEU A 264 11.07 -9.39 -4.94
CA LEU A 264 12.10 -8.35 -4.92
C LEU A 264 13.31 -8.79 -4.11
N GLU A 265 14.49 -8.70 -4.72
CA GLU A 265 15.77 -8.83 -4.03
C GLU A 265 16.54 -7.53 -4.15
N ILE A 266 16.91 -6.94 -3.00
CA ILE A 266 17.77 -5.76 -2.94
C ILE A 266 19.16 -6.17 -2.44
N LYS A 267 20.18 -5.61 -3.07
CA LYS A 267 21.57 -5.76 -2.63
C LYS A 267 21.84 -4.77 -1.51
N THR A 268 22.11 -5.29 -0.31
CA THR A 268 22.49 -4.49 0.85
C THR A 268 23.98 -4.61 1.13
N GLY A 269 24.56 -3.65 1.88
CA GLY A 269 25.98 -3.68 2.24
C GLY A 269 26.96 -3.30 1.13
N ILE A 270 26.47 -2.80 -0.01
CA ILE A 270 27.30 -2.29 -1.10
C ILE A 270 27.37 -0.77 -0.99
N TYR A 271 28.56 -0.26 -0.83
CA TYR A 271 28.82 1.18 -0.87
C TYR A 271 28.90 1.62 -2.33
N VAL A 272 27.96 2.45 -2.76
CA VAL A 272 27.97 3.06 -4.09
C VAL A 272 28.25 4.55 -3.89
N LEU A 273 29.40 4.99 -4.38
CA LEU A 273 29.69 6.42 -4.50
C LEU A 273 29.16 6.91 -5.86
N PRO A 274 28.53 8.08 -5.90
CA PRO A 274 28.13 8.66 -7.19
C PRO A 274 29.38 8.99 -8.03
N ASP A 275 29.34 8.59 -9.29
CA ASP A 275 30.37 9.01 -10.26
C ASP A 275 30.16 10.49 -10.59
N PHE A 276 31.22 11.26 -10.51
CA PHE A 276 31.22 12.67 -10.89
C PHE A 276 31.85 12.83 -12.25
N GLU A 277 31.05 13.19 -13.26
CA GLU A 277 31.58 13.51 -14.59
C GLU A 277 32.31 14.84 -14.55
N THR A 278 33.61 14.79 -14.75
CA THR A 278 34.45 16.00 -14.81
C THR A 278 34.38 16.61 -16.21
N PRO A 279 34.36 17.94 -16.35
CA PRO A 279 34.57 18.59 -17.64
C PRO A 279 35.94 18.21 -18.25
N ASP A 280 35.99 18.09 -19.57
CA ASP A 280 37.24 17.84 -20.33
C ASP A 280 37.94 16.51 -20.01
N GLU A 281 37.19 15.48 -19.57
CA GLU A 281 37.73 14.16 -19.21
C GLU A 281 38.90 14.20 -18.19
N LEU A 282 38.99 15.25 -17.40
CA LEU A 282 40.00 15.39 -16.36
C LEU A 282 39.72 14.37 -15.23
N LYS A 283 40.77 13.93 -14.55
CA LYS A 283 40.60 13.17 -13.32
C LYS A 283 39.96 14.06 -12.26
N GLU A 284 39.07 13.51 -11.45
CA GLU A 284 38.37 14.24 -10.37
C GLU A 284 39.36 15.04 -9.50
N SER A 285 40.51 14.45 -9.16
CA SER A 285 41.54 15.09 -8.34
C SER A 285 42.21 16.28 -9.05
N GLU A 286 42.28 16.26 -10.37
CA GLU A 286 42.83 17.35 -11.18
C GLU A 286 41.84 18.48 -11.35
N TYR A 287 40.56 18.10 -11.55
CA TYR A 287 39.45 19.07 -11.61
C TYR A 287 39.27 19.79 -10.25
N LEU A 288 39.29 19.05 -9.15
CA LEU A 288 39.21 19.64 -7.82
C LEU A 288 40.34 20.64 -7.51
N ARG A 289 41.54 20.41 -8.05
CA ARG A 289 42.66 21.36 -7.89
C ARG A 289 42.54 22.63 -8.76
N LYS A 290 41.71 22.56 -9.81
CA LYS A 290 41.44 23.72 -10.68
C LYS A 290 40.32 24.63 -10.15
N LEU A 291 39.43 24.06 -9.31
CA LEU A 291 38.41 24.81 -8.59
C LEU A 291 39.02 25.58 -7.41
#